data_3f441f0b84c485b36ad1b3839522fd9f
#
_entry.id   3f441f0b84c485b36ad1b3839522fd9f
#
_cell.length_a   1.000
_cell.length_b   1.000
_cell.length_c   1.000
_cell.angle_alpha   90.00
_cell.angle_beta   90.00
_cell.angle_gamma   90.00
#
_symmetry.space_group_name_H-M   'P 1'
#
loop_
_entity.id
_entity.type
_entity.pdbx_description
1 polymer ?
#
loop_
_entity_poly.entity_id
_entity_poly.type
_entity_poly.pdbx_seq_one_letter_code
_entity_poly.pdbx_strand_id
1 'polypeptide(L)'
;MEESNPQFANALRRIMMSEIPILAIEYVDFSMNNSVLYNELIAHRLGLVPLVFDNKKFHFKDKHDKGKTCSMCEVVFAINKKGSGIVYTKDMKSSNPDVKPLYDNIPIVELFDNQKLKLEASASLGIGKDHARCQAAIASYRYFPTVKLSGKLANVDEVVKICPKHAIKIDGNKVDVDMNCDLCKECVRKADPEGSLEIVGDSTRFIFNVESISGLKPEEIVFQAVDILKKKVKDFGKEVKKIK
;
A
#
# COMPACT_ATOMS: atom_id res chain seq x y z
N MET A 1 -9.55 7.68 -12.53
CA MET A 1 -8.80 7.46 -13.79
C MET A 1 -9.81 7.23 -14.90
N GLU A 2 -9.74 7.98 -15.97
CA GLU A 2 -10.69 7.97 -17.09
C GLU A 2 -9.94 7.71 -18.40
N GLU A 3 -10.68 7.34 -19.46
CA GLU A 3 -10.13 7.06 -20.79
C GLU A 3 -8.98 6.05 -20.80
N SER A 4 -9.14 4.98 -20.02
CA SER A 4 -8.11 3.97 -19.81
C SER A 4 -8.64 2.56 -20.09
N ASN A 5 -7.85 1.54 -19.83
CA ASN A 5 -8.23 0.15 -19.99
C ASN A 5 -7.83 -0.70 -18.76
N PRO A 6 -8.44 -1.88 -18.57
CA PRO A 6 -8.16 -2.74 -17.41
C PRO A 6 -6.71 -3.19 -17.32
N GLN A 7 -6.04 -3.36 -18.45
CA GLN A 7 -4.64 -3.80 -18.52
C GLN A 7 -3.72 -2.74 -17.90
N PHE A 8 -3.90 -1.47 -18.27
CA PHE A 8 -3.14 -0.36 -17.70
C PHE A 8 -3.46 -0.16 -16.23
N ALA A 9 -4.74 -0.19 -15.85
CA ALA A 9 -5.17 -0.08 -14.46
C ALA A 9 -4.53 -1.16 -13.58
N ASN A 10 -4.54 -2.43 -14.03
CA ASN A 10 -3.91 -3.52 -13.31
C ASN A 10 -2.38 -3.43 -13.28
N ALA A 11 -1.74 -2.99 -14.36
CA ALA A 11 -0.29 -2.77 -14.38
C ALA A 11 0.10 -1.72 -13.34
N LEU A 12 -0.60 -0.59 -13.28
CA LEU A 12 -0.36 0.48 -12.31
C LEU A 12 -0.56 -0.02 -10.87
N ARG A 13 -1.67 -0.72 -10.60
CA ARG A 13 -1.94 -1.33 -9.29
C ARG A 13 -0.80 -2.25 -8.84
N ARG A 14 -0.35 -3.14 -9.71
CA ARG A 14 0.73 -4.09 -9.41
C ARG A 14 2.05 -3.38 -9.11
N ILE A 15 2.38 -2.34 -9.86
CA ILE A 15 3.61 -1.56 -9.64
C ILE A 15 3.55 -0.86 -8.29
N MET A 16 2.42 -0.23 -7.92
CA MET A 16 2.25 0.41 -6.62
C MET A 16 2.49 -0.54 -5.44
N MET A 17 2.12 -1.81 -5.58
CA MET A 17 2.28 -2.80 -4.51
C MET A 17 3.66 -3.45 -4.48
N SER A 18 4.29 -3.67 -5.64
CA SER A 18 5.41 -4.60 -5.73
C SER A 18 6.73 -4.03 -6.22
N GLU A 19 6.75 -2.82 -6.79
CA GLU A 19 7.95 -2.33 -7.48
C GLU A 19 8.48 -0.99 -6.98
N ILE A 20 7.74 -0.30 -6.11
CA ILE A 20 8.19 0.96 -5.51
C ILE A 20 9.24 0.65 -4.46
N PRO A 21 10.44 1.24 -4.56
CA PRO A 21 11.46 1.06 -3.54
C PRO A 21 11.06 1.75 -2.23
N ILE A 22 11.13 1.02 -1.13
CA ILE A 22 10.98 1.58 0.21
C ILE A 22 12.13 1.13 1.11
N LEU A 23 12.41 1.93 2.14
CA LEU A 23 13.35 1.58 3.18
C LEU A 23 12.65 0.73 4.24
N ALA A 24 13.16 -0.47 4.51
CA ALA A 24 12.63 -1.37 5.53
C ALA A 24 13.76 -2.06 6.30
N ILE A 25 13.52 -2.38 7.57
CA ILE A 25 14.47 -3.12 8.39
C ILE A 25 14.58 -4.55 7.83
N GLU A 26 15.82 -4.94 7.53
CA GLU A 26 16.16 -6.21 6.89
C GLU A 26 16.80 -7.20 7.86
N TYR A 27 17.75 -6.73 8.66
CA TYR A 27 18.48 -7.53 9.65
C TYR A 27 18.36 -6.91 11.03
N VAL A 28 18.35 -7.78 12.05
CA VAL A 28 18.35 -7.36 13.46
C VAL A 28 19.35 -8.20 14.23
N ASP A 29 20.35 -7.55 14.80
CA ASP A 29 21.36 -8.15 15.66
C ASP A 29 20.99 -7.94 17.12
N PHE A 30 20.75 -9.04 17.86
CA PHE A 30 20.41 -9.01 19.26
C PHE A 30 21.65 -9.20 20.16
N SER A 31 22.07 -8.11 20.81
CA SER A 31 23.10 -8.22 21.85
C SER A 31 22.52 -8.79 23.14
N MET A 32 21.25 -8.50 23.44
CA MET A 32 20.54 -9.03 24.62
C MET A 32 19.03 -8.93 24.44
N ASN A 33 18.36 -10.03 24.70
CA ASN A 33 16.89 -10.09 24.80
C ASN A 33 16.51 -11.13 25.87
N ASN A 34 16.01 -10.66 26.99
CA ASN A 34 15.41 -11.52 28.00
C ASN A 34 13.92 -11.16 28.27
N SER A 35 13.30 -10.50 27.28
CA SER A 35 11.85 -10.26 27.28
C SER A 35 11.06 -11.55 27.01
N VAL A 36 9.74 -11.47 27.11
CA VAL A 36 8.83 -12.59 26.84
C VAL A 36 8.79 -12.96 25.35
N LEU A 37 9.07 -12.01 24.45
CA LEU A 37 9.04 -12.26 23.01
C LEU A 37 10.38 -12.80 22.50
N TYR A 38 10.31 -13.82 21.63
CA TYR A 38 11.47 -14.35 20.93
C TYR A 38 12.05 -13.32 19.93
N ASN A 39 13.34 -13.47 19.63
CA ASN A 39 14.05 -12.58 18.71
C ASN A 39 13.37 -12.47 17.35
N GLU A 40 12.89 -13.58 16.82
CA GLU A 40 12.23 -13.66 15.51
C GLU A 40 10.94 -12.84 15.47
N LEU A 41 10.17 -12.86 16.54
CA LEU A 41 8.93 -12.07 16.63
C LEU A 41 9.23 -10.56 16.70
N ILE A 42 10.25 -10.19 17.48
CA ILE A 42 10.69 -8.78 17.55
C ILE A 42 11.25 -8.32 16.19
N ALA A 43 12.08 -9.14 15.55
CA ALA A 43 12.62 -8.84 14.23
C ALA A 43 11.52 -8.70 13.17
N HIS A 44 10.53 -9.58 13.18
CA HIS A 44 9.37 -9.50 12.30
C HIS A 44 8.57 -8.21 12.52
N ARG A 45 8.30 -7.84 13.76
CA ARG A 45 7.61 -6.58 14.08
C ARG A 45 8.39 -5.35 13.63
N LEU A 46 9.71 -5.34 13.86
CA LEU A 46 10.60 -4.26 13.42
C LEU A 46 10.62 -4.14 11.89
N GLY A 47 10.64 -5.26 11.17
CA GLY A 47 10.61 -5.29 9.70
C GLY A 47 9.33 -4.68 9.10
N LEU A 48 8.25 -4.60 9.86
CA LEU A 48 6.96 -4.01 9.43
C LEU A 48 6.79 -2.54 9.86
N VAL A 49 7.75 -1.97 10.58
CA VAL A 49 7.69 -0.54 10.98
C VAL A 49 7.88 0.34 9.75
N PRO A 50 6.92 1.21 9.41
CA PRO A 50 7.07 2.15 8.31
C PRO A 50 8.11 3.22 8.67
N LEU A 51 9.06 3.44 7.76
CA LEU A 51 10.13 4.41 7.91
C LEU A 51 9.95 5.59 6.96
N VAL A 52 10.10 6.80 7.47
CA VAL A 52 10.15 8.02 6.66
C VAL A 52 11.59 8.22 6.18
N PHE A 53 11.77 8.47 4.90
CA PHE A 53 13.09 8.70 4.28
C PHE A 53 12.93 9.47 2.96
N ASP A 54 14.00 10.08 2.48
CA ASP A 54 14.04 10.73 1.17
C ASP A 54 14.49 9.73 0.10
N ASN A 55 13.55 9.28 -0.73
CA ASN A 55 13.80 8.27 -1.76
C ASN A 55 14.87 8.69 -2.79
N LYS A 56 15.15 9.99 -2.95
CA LYS A 56 16.17 10.50 -3.88
C LYS A 56 17.59 10.34 -3.34
N LYS A 57 17.75 10.25 -2.02
CA LYS A 57 19.06 10.13 -1.37
C LYS A 57 19.54 8.68 -1.25
N PHE A 58 18.61 7.71 -1.33
CA PHE A 58 18.95 6.31 -1.10
C PHE A 58 19.10 5.52 -2.42
N HIS A 59 19.92 4.49 -2.39
CA HIS A 59 20.12 3.55 -3.49
C HIS A 59 20.24 2.11 -2.98
N PHE A 60 19.99 1.15 -3.87
CA PHE A 60 20.12 -0.27 -3.54
C PHE A 60 21.59 -0.66 -3.26
N LYS A 61 21.78 -1.66 -2.38
CA LYS A 61 23.10 -2.21 -2.02
C LYS A 61 23.88 -2.77 -3.22
N ASP A 62 23.17 -3.23 -4.26
CA ASP A 62 23.78 -3.80 -5.49
C ASP A 62 24.66 -2.82 -6.28
N LYS A 63 24.59 -1.52 -5.97
CA LYS A 63 25.45 -0.51 -6.59
C LYS A 63 26.85 -0.47 -6.01
N HIS A 64 27.13 -1.24 -4.97
CA HIS A 64 28.44 -1.35 -4.36
C HIS A 64 29.08 -2.69 -4.67
N ASP A 65 30.43 -2.72 -4.60
CA ASP A 65 31.18 -3.99 -4.57
C ASP A 65 30.70 -4.85 -3.39
N LYS A 66 30.65 -6.16 -3.57
CA LYS A 66 30.22 -7.11 -2.55
C LYS A 66 30.89 -6.83 -1.20
N GLY A 67 30.06 -6.63 -0.18
CA GLY A 67 30.50 -6.40 1.20
C GLY A 67 30.78 -4.95 1.59
N LYS A 68 30.64 -3.97 0.68
CA LYS A 68 30.74 -2.55 1.02
C LYS A 68 29.34 -1.95 1.18
N THR A 69 29.10 -1.24 2.27
CA THR A 69 27.88 -0.46 2.52
C THR A 69 28.26 1.01 2.70
N CYS A 70 27.32 1.90 2.44
CA CYS A 70 27.47 3.33 2.71
C CYS A 70 26.20 3.85 3.43
N SER A 71 26.32 5.04 4.00
CA SER A 71 25.21 5.70 4.72
C SER A 71 23.98 6.01 3.86
N MET A 72 24.09 5.84 2.53
CA MET A 72 22.98 6.03 1.56
C MET A 72 22.36 4.72 1.11
N CYS A 73 22.87 3.56 1.52
CA CYS A 73 22.27 2.26 1.22
C CYS A 73 21.84 1.50 2.47
N GLU A 74 22.31 1.91 3.65
CA GLU A 74 21.98 1.26 4.91
C GLU A 74 21.87 2.27 6.04
N VAL A 75 20.84 2.11 6.88
CA VAL A 75 20.60 2.91 8.09
C VAL A 75 20.44 1.97 9.27
N VAL A 76 21.20 2.22 10.34
CA VAL A 76 21.15 1.40 11.56
C VAL A 76 20.29 2.10 12.61
N PHE A 77 19.41 1.35 13.23
CA PHE A 77 18.62 1.76 14.39
C PHE A 77 19.06 0.97 15.62
N ALA A 78 19.35 1.66 16.70
CA ALA A 78 19.70 1.03 17.97
C ALA A 78 18.56 1.16 18.98
N ILE A 79 18.27 0.06 19.69
CA ILE A 79 17.40 0.03 20.87
C ILE A 79 18.22 -0.46 22.07
N ASN A 80 18.14 0.26 23.19
CA ASN A 80 18.74 -0.14 24.45
C ASN A 80 17.82 0.29 25.59
N LYS A 81 16.96 -0.60 26.06
CA LYS A 81 16.00 -0.33 27.13
C LYS A 81 16.08 -1.40 28.21
N LYS A 82 15.99 -0.97 29.47
CA LYS A 82 16.05 -1.82 30.67
C LYS A 82 14.92 -1.43 31.61
N GLY A 83 14.35 -2.42 32.29
CA GLY A 83 13.31 -2.26 33.30
C GLY A 83 11.91 -2.29 32.71
N SER A 84 10.92 -2.28 33.59
CA SER A 84 9.50 -2.43 33.25
C SER A 84 8.99 -1.32 32.34
N GLY A 85 8.19 -1.69 31.35
CA GLY A 85 7.48 -0.80 30.43
C GLY A 85 7.55 -1.22 28.97
N ILE A 86 6.74 -0.56 28.14
CA ILE A 86 6.65 -0.88 26.72
C ILE A 86 7.77 -0.17 25.95
N VAL A 87 8.42 -0.93 25.07
CA VAL A 87 9.36 -0.41 24.05
C VAL A 87 8.53 0.00 22.85
N TYR A 88 8.65 1.28 22.47
CA TYR A 88 7.96 1.81 21.30
C TYR A 88 8.96 2.15 20.18
N THR A 89 8.44 2.44 19.00
CA THR A 89 9.23 2.91 17.86
C THR A 89 10.01 4.20 18.16
N LYS A 90 9.53 5.08 19.03
CA LYS A 90 10.26 6.26 19.50
C LYS A 90 11.56 5.95 20.26
N ASP A 91 11.69 4.73 20.79
CA ASP A 91 12.91 4.28 21.49
C ASP A 91 14.03 3.87 20.50
N MET A 92 13.73 3.81 19.19
CA MET A 92 14.68 3.51 18.13
C MET A 92 15.55 4.75 17.83
N LYS A 93 16.85 4.63 18.04
CA LYS A 93 17.82 5.69 17.72
C LYS A 93 18.42 5.42 16.36
N SER A 94 18.13 6.29 15.40
CA SER A 94 18.63 6.19 14.02
C SER A 94 20.07 6.70 13.90
N SER A 95 20.89 6.05 13.09
CA SER A 95 22.21 6.53 12.68
C SER A 95 22.15 7.69 11.68
N ASN A 96 21.00 7.87 11.03
CA ASN A 96 20.75 8.97 10.09
C ASN A 96 19.54 9.79 10.58
N PRO A 97 19.72 11.08 10.92
CA PRO A 97 18.64 11.92 11.47
C PRO A 97 17.47 12.15 10.51
N ASP A 98 17.71 12.02 9.19
CA ASP A 98 16.67 12.16 8.16
C ASP A 98 15.76 10.94 8.06
N VAL A 99 16.12 9.82 8.71
CA VAL A 99 15.36 8.56 8.67
C VAL A 99 14.84 8.22 10.05
N LYS A 100 13.52 8.09 10.16
CA LYS A 100 12.86 7.81 11.43
C LYS A 100 11.58 6.99 11.20
N PRO A 101 11.07 6.28 12.23
CA PRO A 101 9.74 5.69 12.18
C PRO A 101 8.68 6.74 11.85
N LEU A 102 7.69 6.36 11.04
CA LEU A 102 6.54 7.24 10.71
C LEU A 102 5.69 7.53 11.95
N TYR A 103 5.53 6.54 12.82
CA TYR A 103 4.75 6.63 14.06
C TYR A 103 5.63 6.31 15.27
N ASP A 104 5.59 7.16 16.28
CA ASP A 104 6.39 7.03 17.50
C ASP A 104 5.81 6.03 18.51
N ASN A 105 4.55 5.67 18.36
CA ASN A 105 3.75 4.91 19.35
C ASN A 105 3.46 3.46 18.97
N ILE A 106 4.16 2.90 17.97
CA ILE A 106 4.03 1.47 17.64
C ILE A 106 4.71 0.65 18.76
N PRO A 107 3.98 -0.22 19.48
CA PRO A 107 4.56 -1.05 20.52
C PRO A 107 5.38 -2.20 19.90
N ILE A 108 6.63 -2.35 20.29
CA ILE A 108 7.51 -3.44 19.83
C ILE A 108 7.45 -4.62 20.78
N VAL A 109 7.73 -4.40 22.08
CA VAL A 109 7.69 -5.41 23.13
C VAL A 109 7.43 -4.76 24.48
N GLU A 110 6.79 -5.46 25.39
CA GLU A 110 6.69 -5.10 26.80
C GLU A 110 7.81 -5.78 27.59
N LEU A 111 8.50 -5.01 28.42
CA LEU A 111 9.51 -5.49 29.34
C LEU A 111 8.95 -5.47 30.76
N PHE A 112 9.26 -6.49 31.55
CA PHE A 112 8.97 -6.56 32.98
C PHE A 112 10.22 -6.19 33.82
N ASP A 113 10.09 -6.26 35.13
CA ASP A 113 11.18 -5.97 36.03
C ASP A 113 12.40 -6.88 35.76
N ASN A 114 13.59 -6.24 35.77
CA ASN A 114 14.87 -6.87 35.44
C ASN A 114 15.05 -7.36 34.00
N GLN A 115 14.10 -7.09 33.12
CA GLN A 115 14.25 -7.39 31.70
C GLN A 115 14.99 -6.27 30.94
N LYS A 116 15.66 -6.67 29.87
CA LYS A 116 16.45 -5.77 29.01
C LYS A 116 16.36 -6.20 27.55
N LEU A 117 16.20 -5.20 26.67
CA LEU A 117 16.34 -5.37 25.24
C LEU A 117 17.49 -4.47 24.74
N LYS A 118 18.48 -5.10 24.10
CA LYS A 118 19.56 -4.40 23.38
C LYS A 118 19.74 -5.03 22.01
N LEU A 119 19.52 -4.24 20.95
CA LEU A 119 19.63 -4.69 19.57
C LEU A 119 20.06 -3.56 18.65
N GLU A 120 20.53 -3.95 17.48
CA GLU A 120 20.78 -3.08 16.34
C GLU A 120 20.02 -3.61 15.12
N ALA A 121 19.26 -2.75 14.45
CA ALA A 121 18.41 -3.09 13.32
C ALA A 121 18.87 -2.33 12.08
N SER A 122 19.27 -3.03 11.04
CA SER A 122 19.73 -2.48 9.77
C SER A 122 18.62 -2.40 8.75
N ALA A 123 18.31 -1.21 8.27
CA ALA A 123 17.33 -0.95 7.23
C ALA A 123 18.02 -0.68 5.88
N SER A 124 17.45 -1.26 4.81
CA SER A 124 17.93 -1.07 3.43
C SER A 124 16.76 -0.89 2.47
N LEU A 125 17.03 -0.39 1.24
CA LEU A 125 16.02 -0.33 0.19
C LEU A 125 15.68 -1.72 -0.31
N GLY A 126 14.38 -1.97 -0.43
CA GLY A 126 13.82 -3.16 -1.04
C GLY A 126 12.55 -2.86 -1.81
N ILE A 127 12.04 -3.84 -2.54
CA ILE A 127 10.77 -3.77 -3.27
C ILE A 127 9.83 -4.88 -2.82
N GLY A 128 8.53 -4.63 -2.93
CA GLY A 128 7.50 -5.58 -2.52
C GLY A 128 7.53 -6.91 -3.27
N LYS A 129 8.12 -6.93 -4.46
CA LYS A 129 8.32 -8.15 -5.26
C LYS A 129 9.30 -9.13 -4.58
N ASP A 130 10.31 -8.62 -3.88
CA ASP A 130 11.33 -9.45 -3.23
C ASP A 130 10.87 -9.91 -1.84
N HIS A 131 10.22 -9.00 -1.09
CA HIS A 131 9.68 -9.34 0.23
C HIS A 131 8.52 -8.43 0.63
N ALA A 132 7.48 -9.00 1.26
CA ALA A 132 6.27 -8.29 1.66
C ALA A 132 6.53 -7.11 2.63
N ARG A 133 7.57 -7.15 3.46
CA ARG A 133 7.96 -6.01 4.32
C ARG A 133 8.28 -4.73 3.52
N CYS A 134 8.68 -4.88 2.25
CA CYS A 134 9.02 -3.80 1.34
C CYS A 134 7.84 -3.39 0.45
N GLN A 135 6.62 -3.77 0.79
CA GLN A 135 5.42 -3.34 0.09
C GLN A 135 5.12 -1.88 0.42
N ALA A 136 4.96 -1.03 -0.62
CA ALA A 136 4.76 0.40 -0.42
C ALA A 136 3.30 0.75 -0.09
N ALA A 137 2.35 0.03 -0.67
CA ALA A 137 0.93 0.32 -0.53
C ALA A 137 0.05 -0.92 -0.65
N ILE A 138 -1.17 -0.81 -0.14
CA ILE A 138 -2.30 -1.64 -0.52
C ILE A 138 -3.06 -0.87 -1.60
N ALA A 139 -3.15 -1.43 -2.80
CA ALA A 139 -3.80 -0.80 -3.94
C ALA A 139 -4.85 -1.71 -4.55
N SER A 140 -6.04 -1.17 -4.74
CA SER A 140 -7.14 -1.84 -5.40
C SER A 140 -7.81 -0.89 -6.39
N TYR A 141 -8.51 -1.43 -7.38
CA TYR A 141 -9.38 -0.63 -8.23
C TYR A 141 -10.70 -1.34 -8.47
N ARG A 142 -11.69 -0.56 -8.81
CA ARG A 142 -13.00 -1.03 -9.28
C ARG A 142 -13.43 -0.20 -10.49
N TYR A 143 -14.34 -0.74 -11.26
CA TYR A 143 -14.95 -0.02 -12.38
C TYR A 143 -15.85 1.09 -11.86
N PHE A 144 -15.90 2.21 -12.59
CA PHE A 144 -16.85 3.27 -12.30
C PHE A 144 -18.26 2.77 -12.62
N PRO A 145 -19.23 2.85 -11.68
CA PRO A 145 -20.58 2.38 -11.92
C PRO A 145 -21.29 3.30 -12.91
N THR A 146 -21.91 2.72 -13.91
CA THR A 146 -22.82 3.40 -14.85
C THR A 146 -24.19 2.75 -14.76
N VAL A 147 -25.22 3.58 -14.87
CA VAL A 147 -26.61 3.14 -14.75
C VAL A 147 -27.38 3.47 -16.02
N LYS A 148 -28.24 2.54 -16.43
CA LYS A 148 -29.22 2.74 -17.48
C LYS A 148 -30.60 2.37 -16.95
N LEU A 149 -31.57 3.22 -17.18
CA LEU A 149 -32.97 2.98 -16.88
C LEU A 149 -33.72 2.83 -18.19
N SER A 150 -34.41 1.70 -18.36
CA SER A 150 -35.23 1.38 -19.52
C SER A 150 -36.71 1.36 -19.12
N GLY A 151 -37.37 2.55 -19.17
CA GLY A 151 -38.77 2.68 -18.77
C GLY A 151 -38.93 3.21 -17.34
N LYS A 152 -40.12 3.01 -16.76
CA LYS A 152 -40.45 3.40 -15.39
C LYS A 152 -40.33 2.22 -14.44
N LEU A 153 -39.71 2.43 -13.29
CA LEU A 153 -39.72 1.45 -12.19
C LEU A 153 -41.04 1.55 -11.43
N ALA A 154 -41.65 0.42 -11.14
CA ALA A 154 -42.86 0.34 -10.34
C ALA A 154 -42.54 0.39 -8.84
N ASN A 155 -41.37 -0.09 -8.43
CA ASN A 155 -40.98 -0.30 -7.03
C ASN A 155 -39.73 0.50 -6.60
N VAL A 156 -39.68 1.78 -6.95
CA VAL A 156 -38.53 2.69 -6.69
C VAL A 156 -38.04 2.62 -5.24
N ASP A 157 -38.94 2.71 -4.26
CA ASP A 157 -38.58 2.73 -2.84
C ASP A 157 -37.89 1.44 -2.38
N GLU A 158 -38.32 0.29 -2.92
CA GLU A 158 -37.71 -1.00 -2.58
C GLU A 158 -36.32 -1.12 -3.18
N VAL A 159 -36.15 -0.67 -4.42
CA VAL A 159 -34.85 -0.67 -5.13
C VAL A 159 -33.81 0.23 -4.43
N VAL A 160 -34.24 1.39 -3.93
CA VAL A 160 -33.35 2.28 -3.17
C VAL A 160 -33.01 1.70 -1.80
N LYS A 161 -33.98 1.12 -1.08
CA LYS A 161 -33.79 0.57 0.27
C LYS A 161 -32.92 -0.69 0.28
N ILE A 162 -32.96 -1.51 -0.77
CA ILE A 162 -32.19 -2.76 -0.82
C ILE A 162 -30.69 -2.53 -1.02
N CYS A 163 -30.27 -1.33 -1.40
CA CYS A 163 -28.87 -1.02 -1.63
C CYS A 163 -28.08 -0.97 -0.30
N PRO A 164 -27.15 -1.92 -0.02
CA PRO A 164 -26.43 -1.97 1.24
C PRO A 164 -25.45 -0.80 1.41
N LYS A 165 -25.09 -0.12 0.31
CA LYS A 165 -24.19 1.05 0.28
C LYS A 165 -24.94 2.37 0.18
N HIS A 166 -26.27 2.34 0.09
CA HIS A 166 -27.11 3.53 -0.14
C HIS A 166 -26.61 4.41 -1.31
N ALA A 167 -26.05 3.75 -2.34
CA ALA A 167 -25.35 4.41 -3.44
C ALA A 167 -26.26 4.76 -4.63
N ILE A 168 -27.55 4.37 -4.60
CA ILE A 168 -28.50 4.61 -5.68
C ILE A 168 -29.53 5.67 -5.25
N LYS A 169 -29.76 6.63 -6.12
CA LYS A 169 -30.79 7.67 -5.98
C LYS A 169 -31.66 7.66 -7.22
N ILE A 170 -32.97 7.64 -7.03
CA ILE A 170 -33.94 7.63 -8.12
C ILE A 170 -34.89 8.80 -7.92
N ASP A 171 -34.96 9.68 -8.92
CA ASP A 171 -35.87 10.82 -8.97
C ASP A 171 -36.64 10.80 -10.28
N GLY A 172 -37.89 10.33 -10.22
CA GLY A 172 -38.72 10.12 -11.39
C GLY A 172 -38.08 9.16 -12.41
N ASN A 173 -37.68 9.67 -13.57
CA ASN A 173 -37.01 8.91 -14.63
C ASN A 173 -35.46 9.04 -14.59
N LYS A 174 -34.91 9.76 -13.61
CA LYS A 174 -33.45 9.90 -13.46
C LYS A 174 -32.98 8.96 -12.38
N VAL A 175 -31.97 8.19 -12.71
CA VAL A 175 -31.25 7.33 -11.77
C VAL A 175 -29.82 7.82 -11.71
N ASP A 176 -29.35 8.07 -10.50
CA ASP A 176 -27.96 8.41 -10.23
C ASP A 176 -27.35 7.37 -9.31
N VAL A 177 -26.08 7.02 -9.58
CA VAL A 177 -25.35 6.03 -8.81
C VAL A 177 -24.04 6.61 -8.33
N ASP A 178 -23.90 6.69 -6.99
CA ASP A 178 -22.70 7.19 -6.34
C ASP A 178 -21.50 6.25 -6.59
N MET A 179 -20.31 6.84 -6.53
CA MET A 179 -19.02 6.12 -6.57
C MET A 179 -18.89 5.02 -5.52
N ASN A 180 -19.69 5.03 -4.45
CA ASN A 180 -19.70 3.99 -3.42
C ASN A 180 -20.33 2.66 -3.86
N CYS A 181 -20.99 2.62 -5.02
CA CYS A 181 -21.58 1.38 -5.57
C CYS A 181 -20.47 0.33 -5.84
N ASP A 182 -20.67 -0.87 -5.32
CA ASP A 182 -19.76 -2.02 -5.47
C ASP A 182 -20.20 -3.01 -6.57
N LEU A 183 -21.18 -2.62 -7.38
CA LEU A 183 -21.72 -3.43 -8.47
C LEU A 183 -22.33 -4.78 -8.03
N CYS A 184 -22.86 -4.89 -6.82
CA CYS A 184 -23.46 -6.12 -6.28
C CYS A 184 -24.74 -6.56 -7.02
N LYS A 185 -25.38 -5.66 -7.79
CA LYS A 185 -26.58 -5.91 -8.60
C LYS A 185 -27.87 -6.28 -7.82
N GLU A 186 -27.91 -6.11 -6.50
CA GLU A 186 -29.13 -6.38 -5.72
C GLU A 186 -30.30 -5.50 -6.16
N CYS A 187 -30.04 -4.23 -6.42
CA CYS A 187 -31.04 -3.28 -6.93
C CYS A 187 -31.55 -3.68 -8.33
N VAL A 188 -30.68 -4.24 -9.18
CA VAL A 188 -31.08 -4.75 -10.52
C VAL A 188 -32.00 -5.95 -10.41
N ARG A 189 -31.68 -6.90 -9.51
CA ARG A 189 -32.51 -8.09 -9.27
C ARG A 189 -33.91 -7.78 -8.70
N LYS A 190 -33.97 -6.66 -7.94
CA LYS A 190 -35.24 -6.23 -7.30
C LYS A 190 -36.10 -5.33 -8.20
N ALA A 191 -35.53 -4.81 -9.29
CA ALA A 191 -36.23 -3.88 -10.19
C ALA A 191 -37.44 -4.53 -10.87
N ASP A 192 -38.57 -3.81 -10.84
CA ASP A 192 -39.82 -4.21 -11.50
C ASP A 192 -40.25 -3.08 -12.47
N PRO A 193 -40.46 -3.39 -13.77
CA PRO A 193 -40.33 -4.69 -14.43
C PRO A 193 -38.84 -5.15 -14.55
N GLU A 194 -38.68 -6.48 -14.66
CA GLU A 194 -37.33 -7.05 -14.82
C GLU A 194 -36.64 -6.48 -16.07
N GLY A 195 -35.34 -6.14 -15.93
CA GLY A 195 -34.55 -5.49 -16.99
C GLY A 195 -34.75 -3.99 -17.14
N SER A 196 -35.65 -3.37 -16.36
CA SER A 196 -35.86 -1.91 -16.38
C SER A 196 -34.65 -1.13 -15.83
N LEU A 197 -33.88 -1.72 -14.94
CA LEU A 197 -32.66 -1.13 -14.36
C LEU A 197 -31.44 -1.99 -14.71
N GLU A 198 -30.43 -1.36 -15.27
CA GLU A 198 -29.13 -1.97 -15.53
C GLU A 198 -28.03 -1.17 -14.86
N ILE A 199 -27.16 -1.83 -14.07
CA ILE A 199 -25.95 -1.24 -13.51
C ILE A 199 -24.76 -2.06 -13.94
N VAL A 200 -23.83 -1.41 -14.64
CA VAL A 200 -22.62 -2.03 -15.19
C VAL A 200 -21.39 -1.18 -14.84
N GLY A 201 -20.25 -1.85 -14.78
CA GLY A 201 -18.96 -1.16 -14.62
C GLY A 201 -18.48 -0.65 -15.98
N ASP A 202 -18.09 0.62 -16.03
CA ASP A 202 -17.48 1.22 -17.22
C ASP A 202 -16.04 0.71 -17.37
N SER A 203 -15.75 0.01 -18.45
CA SER A 203 -14.44 -0.59 -18.72
C SER A 203 -13.33 0.43 -19.05
N THR A 204 -13.69 1.71 -19.20
CA THR A 204 -12.76 2.80 -19.50
C THR A 204 -12.51 3.72 -18.31
N ARG A 205 -13.28 3.58 -17.23
CA ARG A 205 -13.24 4.43 -16.04
C ARG A 205 -13.02 3.60 -14.78
N PHE A 206 -12.05 3.99 -13.95
CA PHE A 206 -11.64 3.24 -12.77
C PHE A 206 -11.56 4.13 -11.53
N ILE A 207 -12.02 3.60 -10.41
CA ILE A 207 -11.88 4.20 -9.08
C ILE A 207 -10.77 3.42 -8.37
N PHE A 208 -9.64 4.08 -8.07
CA PHE A 208 -8.56 3.51 -7.29
C PHE A 208 -8.73 3.84 -5.81
N ASN A 209 -8.45 2.84 -4.98
CA ASN A 209 -8.20 3.03 -3.56
C ASN A 209 -6.75 2.67 -3.28
N VAL A 210 -5.97 3.63 -2.79
CA VAL A 210 -4.54 3.48 -2.50
C VAL A 210 -4.30 3.87 -1.06
N GLU A 211 -3.88 2.91 -0.26
CA GLU A 211 -3.53 3.09 1.14
C GLU A 211 -2.02 2.86 1.30
N SER A 212 -1.31 3.86 1.81
CA SER A 212 0.11 3.72 2.10
C SER A 212 0.31 2.88 3.37
N ILE A 213 1.18 1.87 3.28
CA ILE A 213 1.67 1.09 4.41
C ILE A 213 3.17 1.33 4.65
N SER A 214 3.72 2.33 3.99
CA SER A 214 5.12 2.76 4.07
C SER A 214 5.23 4.20 4.58
N GLY A 215 6.43 4.76 4.59
CA GLY A 215 6.66 6.17 4.91
C GLY A 215 6.36 7.14 3.77
N LEU A 216 5.92 6.65 2.60
CA LEU A 216 5.58 7.47 1.44
C LEU A 216 4.12 7.90 1.49
N LYS A 217 3.80 9.08 0.94
CA LYS A 217 2.42 9.53 0.78
C LYS A 217 1.74 8.81 -0.40
N PRO A 218 0.40 8.59 -0.35
CA PRO A 218 -0.32 7.93 -1.44
C PRO A 218 -0.12 8.58 -2.81
N GLU A 219 -0.05 9.92 -2.88
CA GLU A 219 0.20 10.65 -4.13
C GLU A 219 1.60 10.33 -4.69
N GLU A 220 2.62 10.28 -3.82
CA GLU A 220 3.99 9.95 -4.21
C GLU A 220 4.08 8.53 -4.76
N ILE A 221 3.35 7.58 -4.16
CA ILE A 221 3.26 6.19 -4.61
C ILE A 221 2.71 6.12 -6.04
N VAL A 222 1.63 6.86 -6.32
CA VAL A 222 1.03 6.89 -7.66
C VAL A 222 2.00 7.48 -8.69
N PHE A 223 2.64 8.61 -8.38
CA PHE A 223 3.62 9.24 -9.29
C PHE A 223 4.81 8.33 -9.56
N GLN A 224 5.39 7.73 -8.52
CA GLN A 224 6.51 6.80 -8.69
C GLN A 224 6.11 5.56 -9.51
N ALA A 225 4.90 5.03 -9.32
CA ALA A 225 4.42 3.91 -10.11
C ALA A 225 4.31 4.24 -11.61
N VAL A 226 3.84 5.45 -11.94
CA VAL A 226 3.79 5.94 -13.32
C VAL A 226 5.21 6.07 -13.91
N ASP A 227 6.15 6.62 -13.14
CA ASP A 227 7.54 6.78 -13.61
C ASP A 227 8.24 5.44 -13.82
N ILE A 228 8.01 4.46 -12.94
CA ILE A 228 8.50 3.09 -13.11
C ILE A 228 7.93 2.48 -14.40
N LEU A 229 6.63 2.63 -14.64
CA LEU A 229 6.01 2.12 -15.87
C LEU A 229 6.58 2.78 -17.13
N LYS A 230 6.75 4.11 -17.13
CA LYS A 230 7.40 4.85 -18.23
C LYS A 230 8.82 4.34 -18.51
N LYS A 231 9.60 4.10 -17.44
CA LYS A 231 10.96 3.57 -17.55
C LYS A 231 10.95 2.18 -18.19
N LYS A 232 10.07 1.27 -17.74
CA LYS A 232 9.93 -0.08 -18.31
C LYS A 232 9.60 -0.04 -19.80
N VAL A 233 8.64 0.80 -20.22
CA VAL A 233 8.28 0.93 -21.62
C VAL A 233 9.45 1.47 -22.43
N LYS A 234 10.19 2.46 -21.92
CA LYS A 234 11.39 3.00 -22.58
C LYS A 234 12.49 1.96 -22.72
N ASP A 235 12.74 1.18 -21.68
CA ASP A 235 13.79 0.16 -21.69
C ASP A 235 13.41 -0.99 -22.61
N PHE A 236 12.16 -1.45 -22.61
CA PHE A 236 11.64 -2.41 -23.59
C PHE A 236 11.81 -1.92 -25.02
N GLY A 237 11.47 -0.64 -25.28
CA GLY A 237 11.63 -0.04 -26.62
C GLY A 237 13.10 0.00 -27.09
N LYS A 238 14.07 0.13 -26.15
CA LYS A 238 15.51 0.04 -26.50
C LYS A 238 15.90 -1.39 -26.88
N GLU A 239 15.43 -2.39 -26.12
CA GLU A 239 15.74 -3.80 -26.41
C GLU A 239 15.15 -4.25 -27.76
N VAL A 240 13.91 -3.85 -28.07
CA VAL A 240 13.28 -4.14 -29.38
C VAL A 240 14.09 -3.54 -30.54
N LYS A 241 14.69 -2.34 -30.36
CA LYS A 241 15.54 -1.72 -31.40
C LYS A 241 16.85 -2.45 -31.63
N LYS A 242 17.34 -3.24 -30.66
CA LYS A 242 18.57 -4.05 -30.84
C LYS A 242 18.32 -5.34 -31.65
N ILE A 243 17.06 -5.78 -31.75
CA ILE A 243 16.68 -6.99 -32.47
C ILE A 243 16.52 -6.71 -33.99
N LYS A 244 16.37 -5.43 -34.38
CA LYS A 244 16.36 -4.98 -35.76
C LYS A 244 17.77 -4.65 -36.23
#